data_7a9d43903ee07f9e41169f4f151377a4
#
_entry.id   7a9d43903ee07f9e41169f4f151377a4
#
_cell.length_a   1.000
_cell.length_b   1.000
_cell.length_c   1.000
_cell.angle_alpha   90.00
_cell.angle_beta   90.00
_cell.angle_gamma   90.00
#
_symmetry.space_group_name_H-M   'P 1'
#
loop_
_entity.id
_entity.type
_entity.pdbx_description
1 polymer ?
#
loop_
_entity_poly.entity_id
_entity_poly.type
_entity_poly.pdbx_seq_one_letter_code
_entity_poly.pdbx_strand_id
1 'polypeptide(L)'
;MSVLVQADGYEPQTQSMSVLKDPPACLQLKTQTYETNAPVELSERAFQVSEELNLPDGRPQIARLVSCLLTPVVQEQGLVGSKAVLKGTANLQITYLDNENALRTLSFSVPFSQYCQMEGDYDQDETLESVLLVTGVQLEPVASEQSQKLLFGAGLLAQCMVVQPQALTLCEDAYSTKGEFQPQWETQEHTMRLDAQTLREPVRASFPVQAAAVLDCRVYPDAQALERTDDGVTVHVPLRADLVYTCLLYTSP
;
A
#
# COMPACT_ATOMS: atom_id res chain seq x y z
N MET A 1 -6.83 -4.11 21.16
CA MET A 1 -6.32 -3.64 19.86
C MET A 1 -6.30 -4.87 18.95
N SER A 2 -7.04 -4.89 17.87
CA SER A 2 -6.99 -5.99 16.89
C SER A 2 -6.07 -5.55 15.76
N VAL A 3 -5.13 -6.40 15.40
CA VAL A 3 -4.20 -6.17 14.27
C VAL A 3 -4.57 -7.18 13.20
N LEU A 4 -4.93 -6.69 12.01
CA LEU A 4 -5.08 -7.53 10.82
C LEU A 4 -3.72 -7.58 10.13
N VAL A 5 -3.17 -8.77 9.99
CA VAL A 5 -1.93 -9.00 9.24
C VAL A 5 -2.34 -9.68 7.93
N GLN A 6 -2.08 -9.03 6.81
CA GLN A 6 -2.17 -9.64 5.49
C GLN A 6 -0.73 -9.94 5.04
N ALA A 7 -0.48 -11.18 4.65
CA ALA A 7 0.80 -11.59 4.12
C ALA A 7 0.56 -12.17 2.72
N ASP A 8 1.13 -11.52 1.72
CA ASP A 8 1.14 -12.00 0.34
C ASP A 8 2.51 -12.65 0.09
N GLY A 9 2.48 -13.94 -0.20
CA GLY A 9 3.69 -14.71 -0.51
C GLY A 9 3.76 -14.96 -2.01
N TYR A 10 4.88 -14.63 -2.63
CA TYR A 10 5.17 -14.94 -4.03
C TYR A 10 6.28 -15.98 -4.08
N GLU A 11 6.02 -17.12 -4.66
CA GLU A 11 7.02 -18.12 -4.96
C GLU A 11 7.28 -18.10 -6.47
N PRO A 12 8.49 -17.77 -6.93
CA PRO A 12 8.81 -17.86 -8.35
C PRO A 12 8.78 -19.33 -8.76
N GLN A 13 7.74 -19.74 -9.45
CA GLN A 13 7.66 -21.07 -10.06
C GLN A 13 8.05 -20.96 -11.51
N THR A 14 9.17 -21.58 -11.88
CA THR A 14 9.46 -21.83 -13.27
C THR A 14 8.64 -23.05 -13.71
N GLN A 15 7.41 -22.83 -14.14
CA GLN A 15 6.69 -23.85 -14.87
C GLN A 15 7.22 -23.87 -16.29
N SER A 16 7.94 -24.92 -16.66
CA SER A 16 8.18 -25.22 -18.05
C SER A 16 6.85 -25.71 -18.64
N MET A 17 6.00 -24.78 -19.03
CA MET A 17 4.94 -25.09 -19.97
C MET A 17 5.66 -25.46 -21.26
N SER A 18 5.65 -26.76 -21.57
CA SER A 18 6.51 -27.32 -22.58
C SER A 18 6.09 -26.87 -23.97
N VAL A 19 6.66 -25.76 -24.39
CA VAL A 19 7.04 -25.71 -25.79
C VAL A 19 8.18 -26.74 -25.90
N LEU A 20 7.96 -27.86 -26.57
CA LEU A 20 9.03 -28.81 -26.87
C LEU A 20 10.17 -28.01 -27.50
N LYS A 21 11.28 -27.86 -26.80
CA LYS A 21 12.52 -27.40 -27.41
C LYS A 21 12.91 -28.48 -28.38
N ASP A 22 12.99 -28.20 -29.64
CA ASP A 22 13.29 -29.17 -30.72
C ASP A 22 12.19 -30.24 -30.93
N PRO A 23 10.99 -29.85 -31.39
CA PRO A 23 9.98 -30.84 -31.78
C PRO A 23 10.49 -31.71 -32.91
N PRO A 24 10.16 -33.02 -32.93
CA PRO A 24 10.49 -33.88 -34.07
C PRO A 24 9.99 -33.24 -35.36
N ALA A 25 10.73 -33.39 -36.45
CA ALA A 25 10.39 -32.78 -37.75
C ALA A 25 8.99 -33.13 -38.29
N CYS A 26 8.34 -34.15 -37.72
CA CYS A 26 6.96 -34.53 -38.05
C CYS A 26 5.89 -33.86 -37.18
N LEU A 27 6.30 -33.14 -36.11
CA LEU A 27 5.39 -32.47 -35.20
C LEU A 27 5.38 -30.96 -35.50
N GLN A 28 4.22 -30.43 -35.79
CA GLN A 28 4.02 -28.97 -35.98
C GLN A 28 3.25 -28.43 -34.78
N LEU A 29 3.78 -27.33 -34.21
CA LEU A 29 3.21 -26.65 -33.06
C LEU A 29 2.63 -25.31 -33.52
N LYS A 30 1.42 -25.02 -33.08
CA LYS A 30 0.85 -23.68 -33.14
C LYS A 30 1.14 -23.00 -31.81
N THR A 31 2.01 -22.01 -31.81
CA THR A 31 2.38 -21.28 -30.63
C THR A 31 1.88 -19.82 -30.69
N GLN A 32 1.50 -19.27 -29.55
CA GLN A 32 1.16 -17.86 -29.43
C GLN A 32 1.95 -17.24 -28.26
N THR A 33 2.45 -16.03 -28.48
CA THR A 33 3.17 -15.28 -27.45
C THR A 33 2.25 -14.23 -26.86
N TYR A 34 2.17 -14.22 -25.54
CA TYR A 34 1.43 -13.26 -24.73
C TYR A 34 2.41 -12.39 -23.96
N GLU A 35 2.16 -11.08 -23.94
CA GLU A 35 2.89 -10.18 -23.07
C GLU A 35 2.20 -10.11 -21.71
N THR A 36 2.95 -10.29 -20.65
CA THR A 36 2.47 -10.24 -19.27
C THR A 36 3.43 -9.41 -18.41
N ASN A 37 2.94 -8.86 -17.32
CA ASN A 37 3.76 -8.21 -16.31
C ASN A 37 3.92 -9.15 -15.12
N ALA A 38 5.15 -9.50 -14.80
CA ALA A 38 5.46 -10.41 -13.71
C ALA A 38 6.35 -9.74 -12.65
N PRO A 39 6.14 -10.04 -11.36
CA PRO A 39 7.07 -9.64 -10.32
C PRO A 39 8.39 -10.39 -10.51
N VAL A 40 9.49 -9.64 -10.53
CA VAL A 40 10.83 -10.19 -10.74
C VAL A 40 11.67 -10.13 -9.48
N GLU A 41 11.40 -9.17 -8.61
CA GLU A 41 12.09 -9.06 -7.32
C GLU A 41 11.18 -8.44 -6.26
N LEU A 42 11.28 -8.94 -5.04
CA LEU A 42 10.69 -8.38 -3.84
C LEU A 42 11.78 -8.13 -2.81
N SER A 43 11.89 -6.90 -2.32
CA SER A 43 12.82 -6.52 -1.28
C SER A 43 12.11 -5.80 -0.14
N GLU A 44 12.60 -6.01 1.08
CA GLU A 44 12.06 -5.40 2.28
C GLU A 44 13.13 -4.63 3.05
N ARG A 45 12.72 -3.52 3.64
CA ARG A 45 13.59 -2.77 4.55
C ARG A 45 12.83 -2.16 5.70
N ALA A 46 13.25 -2.47 6.92
CA ALA A 46 12.82 -1.75 8.10
C ALA A 46 13.67 -0.48 8.29
N PHE A 47 13.02 0.63 8.62
CA PHE A 47 13.69 1.89 8.95
C PHE A 47 12.92 2.65 10.02
N GLN A 48 13.58 3.66 10.59
CA GLN A 48 12.97 4.52 11.59
C GLN A 48 12.91 5.96 11.10
N VAL A 49 11.81 6.62 11.45
CA VAL A 49 11.62 8.05 11.29
C VAL A 49 11.53 8.64 12.69
N SER A 50 12.34 9.63 13.00
CA SER A 50 12.32 10.29 14.30
C SER A 50 12.48 11.79 14.13
N GLU A 51 11.72 12.56 14.94
CA GLU A 51 11.71 14.02 14.88
C GLU A 51 11.33 14.60 16.23
N GLU A 52 11.87 15.77 16.54
CA GLU A 52 11.43 16.59 17.65
C GLU A 52 10.35 17.56 17.18
N LEU A 53 9.12 17.36 17.62
CA LEU A 53 7.97 18.13 17.20
C LEU A 53 7.67 19.22 18.22
N ASN A 54 7.60 20.47 17.79
CA ASN A 54 7.22 21.58 18.66
C ASN A 54 5.70 21.75 18.65
N LEU A 55 5.08 21.91 19.83
CA LEU A 55 3.70 22.32 19.87
C LEU A 55 3.56 23.71 19.23
N PRO A 56 2.57 23.90 18.35
CA PRO A 56 2.31 25.22 17.79
C PRO A 56 1.98 26.27 18.88
N ASP A 57 2.42 27.51 18.68
CA ASP A 57 2.18 28.61 19.61
C ASP A 57 0.67 28.77 19.89
N GLY A 58 0.36 29.01 21.19
CA GLY A 58 -1.02 29.18 21.64
C GLY A 58 -1.82 27.89 21.80
N ARG A 59 -1.22 26.73 21.56
CA ARG A 59 -1.87 25.47 21.87
C ARG A 59 -1.69 25.09 23.35
N PRO A 60 -2.76 24.61 24.02
CA PRO A 60 -2.66 24.13 25.38
C PRO A 60 -1.67 22.96 25.50
N GLN A 61 -0.97 22.92 26.62
CA GLN A 61 -0.01 21.85 26.90
C GLN A 61 -0.70 20.49 27.02
N ILE A 62 0.03 19.45 26.63
CA ILE A 62 -0.41 18.08 26.74
C ILE A 62 -0.28 17.58 28.16
N ALA A 63 -1.40 17.38 28.83
CA ALA A 63 -1.43 16.73 30.13
C ALA A 63 -1.39 15.22 30.01
N ARG A 64 -2.11 14.66 29.00
CA ARG A 64 -2.14 13.23 28.75
C ARG A 64 -2.41 12.93 27.28
N LEU A 65 -1.61 12.07 26.69
CA LEU A 65 -1.87 11.50 25.38
C LEU A 65 -3.02 10.49 25.44
N VAL A 66 -3.97 10.59 24.51
CA VAL A 66 -5.13 9.71 24.41
C VAL A 66 -4.96 8.72 23.27
N SER A 67 -4.64 9.20 22.09
CA SER A 67 -4.38 8.36 20.92
C SER A 67 -3.39 9.01 19.98
N CYS A 68 -2.75 8.17 19.20
CA CYS A 68 -1.84 8.55 18.15
C CYS A 68 -2.13 7.69 16.93
N LEU A 69 -2.31 8.31 15.77
CA LEU A 69 -2.46 7.65 14.49
C LEU A 69 -1.36 8.11 13.56
N LEU A 70 -0.62 7.17 12.99
CA LEU A 70 0.40 7.42 11.99
C LEU A 70 -0.04 6.85 10.65
N THR A 71 -0.03 7.68 9.63
CA THR A 71 -0.33 7.29 8.25
C THR A 71 0.84 7.68 7.35
N PRO A 72 1.71 6.74 7.00
CA PRO A 72 2.78 7.01 6.05
C PRO A 72 2.19 7.10 4.62
N VAL A 73 2.69 8.06 3.85
CA VAL A 73 2.30 8.28 2.46
C VAL A 73 3.54 8.39 1.60
N VAL A 74 3.68 7.51 0.61
CA VAL A 74 4.70 7.62 -0.42
C VAL A 74 4.23 8.65 -1.45
N GLN A 75 5.03 9.68 -1.68
CA GLN A 75 4.76 10.75 -2.64
C GLN A 75 5.52 10.53 -3.94
N GLU A 76 6.77 10.07 -3.82
CA GLU A 76 7.65 9.76 -4.94
C GLU A 76 8.28 8.40 -4.70
N GLN A 77 8.33 7.59 -5.76
CA GLN A 77 9.05 6.33 -5.77
C GLN A 77 9.70 6.10 -7.13
N GLY A 78 10.80 5.38 -7.15
CA GLY A 78 11.50 5.06 -8.38
C GLY A 78 12.69 4.15 -8.16
N LEU A 79 13.17 3.57 -9.25
CA LEU A 79 14.34 2.71 -9.29
C LEU A 79 15.56 3.52 -9.75
N VAL A 80 16.68 3.32 -9.08
CA VAL A 80 17.97 3.93 -9.42
C VAL A 80 19.05 2.87 -9.22
N GLY A 81 19.44 2.20 -10.30
CA GLY A 81 20.34 1.07 -10.24
C GLY A 81 19.78 -0.02 -9.32
N SER A 82 20.58 -0.47 -8.37
CA SER A 82 20.17 -1.50 -7.39
C SER A 82 19.42 -0.93 -6.17
N LYS A 83 18.67 0.17 -6.32
CA LYS A 83 17.94 0.80 -5.22
C LYS A 83 16.53 1.21 -5.62
N ALA A 84 15.55 0.74 -4.84
CA ALA A 84 14.20 1.27 -4.86
C ALA A 84 14.11 2.43 -3.86
N VAL A 85 14.02 3.66 -4.38
CA VAL A 85 14.00 4.89 -3.57
C VAL A 85 12.56 5.30 -3.28
N LEU A 86 12.26 5.59 -2.02
CA LEU A 86 10.97 6.01 -1.53
C LEU A 86 11.11 7.35 -0.82
N LYS A 87 10.32 8.34 -1.23
CA LYS A 87 10.20 9.63 -0.53
C LYS A 87 8.75 9.88 -0.18
N GLY A 88 8.52 10.44 0.98
CA GLY A 88 7.15 10.67 1.42
C GLY A 88 7.08 11.38 2.77
N THR A 89 5.90 11.30 3.37
CA THR A 89 5.62 11.90 4.67
C THR A 89 4.94 10.90 5.60
N ALA A 90 5.36 10.91 6.85
CA ALA A 90 4.70 10.23 7.95
C ALA A 90 3.72 11.24 8.60
N ASN A 91 2.44 11.12 8.29
CA ASN A 91 1.40 12.00 8.81
C ASN A 91 0.93 11.49 10.17
N LEU A 92 1.19 12.27 11.20
CA LEU A 92 0.89 11.96 12.59
C LEU A 92 -0.30 12.78 13.06
N GLN A 93 -1.34 12.12 13.54
CA GLN A 93 -2.48 12.75 14.20
C GLN A 93 -2.51 12.32 15.67
N ILE A 94 -2.55 13.30 16.56
CA ILE A 94 -2.48 13.10 18.00
C ILE A 94 -3.76 13.63 18.63
N THR A 95 -4.36 12.83 19.50
CA THR A 95 -5.45 13.27 20.37
C THR A 95 -4.95 13.26 21.82
N TYR A 96 -5.17 14.37 22.53
CA TYR A 96 -4.67 14.54 23.89
C TYR A 96 -5.66 15.29 24.77
N LEU A 97 -5.52 15.16 26.09
CA LEU A 97 -6.16 16.02 27.07
C LEU A 97 -5.19 17.14 27.46
N ASP A 98 -5.71 18.35 27.50
CA ASP A 98 -4.98 19.51 28.08
C ASP A 98 -5.09 19.55 29.60
N ASN A 99 -4.47 20.58 30.23
CA ASN A 99 -4.50 20.77 31.69
C ASN A 99 -5.90 21.06 32.25
N GLU A 100 -6.85 21.44 31.39
CA GLU A 100 -8.25 21.68 31.76
C GLU A 100 -9.13 20.43 31.49
N ASN A 101 -8.52 19.29 31.19
CA ASN A 101 -9.19 18.04 30.73
C ASN A 101 -10.03 18.20 29.45
N ALA A 102 -9.78 19.23 28.66
CA ALA A 102 -10.41 19.36 27.35
C ALA A 102 -9.66 18.52 26.31
N LEU A 103 -10.45 17.84 25.48
CA LEU A 103 -9.89 17.00 24.43
C LEU A 103 -9.46 17.86 23.22
N ARG A 104 -8.23 17.66 22.77
CA ARG A 104 -7.60 18.42 21.69
C ARG A 104 -6.98 17.49 20.66
N THR A 105 -6.80 18.00 19.44
CA THR A 105 -6.11 17.32 18.37
C THR A 105 -4.99 18.15 17.78
N LEU A 106 -3.92 17.49 17.36
CA LEU A 106 -2.78 18.05 16.64
C LEU A 106 -2.42 17.14 15.47
N SER A 107 -1.91 17.74 14.40
CA SER A 107 -1.40 17.00 13.25
C SER A 107 -0.01 17.50 12.89
N PHE A 108 0.87 16.55 12.57
CA PHE A 108 2.23 16.80 12.10
C PHE A 108 2.49 16.00 10.84
N SER A 109 3.40 16.48 10.01
CA SER A 109 3.84 15.79 8.81
C SER A 109 5.35 15.73 8.81
N VAL A 110 5.91 14.55 8.99
CA VAL A 110 7.35 14.31 9.09
C VAL A 110 7.85 13.71 7.79
N PRO A 111 8.73 14.39 7.04
CA PRO A 111 9.24 13.88 5.78
C PRO A 111 10.20 12.72 6.00
N PHE A 112 10.23 11.78 5.06
CA PHE A 112 11.24 10.73 5.01
C PHE A 112 11.75 10.52 3.59
N SER A 113 12.99 10.05 3.49
CA SER A 113 13.61 9.58 2.25
C SER A 113 14.42 8.34 2.56
N GLN A 114 14.02 7.22 1.98
CA GLN A 114 14.61 5.91 2.25
C GLN A 114 14.78 5.11 0.96
N TYR A 115 15.54 4.04 1.00
CA TYR A 115 15.67 3.12 -0.11
C TYR A 115 15.66 1.68 0.36
N CYS A 116 15.15 0.76 -0.46
CA CYS A 116 15.36 -0.67 -0.32
C CYS A 116 16.49 -1.08 -1.26
N GLN A 117 17.40 -1.92 -0.77
CA GLN A 117 18.46 -2.50 -1.60
C GLN A 117 17.87 -3.64 -2.40
N MET A 118 18.08 -3.61 -3.71
CA MET A 118 17.72 -4.66 -4.65
C MET A 118 18.96 -5.51 -4.99
N GLU A 119 18.74 -6.75 -5.39
CA GLU A 119 19.80 -7.62 -5.90
C GLU A 119 20.11 -7.32 -7.37
N GLY A 120 19.04 -7.02 -8.15
CA GLY A 120 19.14 -6.62 -9.54
C GLY A 120 19.53 -5.15 -9.72
N ASP A 121 19.89 -4.82 -10.94
CA ASP A 121 20.12 -3.44 -11.41
C ASP A 121 19.00 -3.09 -12.38
N TYR A 122 18.24 -2.05 -12.05
CA TYR A 122 16.99 -1.71 -12.72
C TYR A 122 17.02 -0.30 -13.29
N ASP A 123 16.41 -0.14 -14.45
CA ASP A 123 16.24 1.17 -15.09
C ASP A 123 15.04 1.94 -14.50
N GLN A 124 15.01 3.25 -14.73
CA GLN A 124 13.95 4.12 -14.22
C GLN A 124 12.58 3.86 -14.87
N ASP A 125 12.55 3.20 -16.02
CA ASP A 125 11.35 2.92 -16.79
C ASP A 125 10.61 1.64 -16.28
N GLU A 126 11.25 0.90 -15.37
CA GLU A 126 10.65 -0.30 -14.80
C GLU A 126 9.66 0.04 -13.70
N THR A 127 8.63 -0.78 -13.57
CA THR A 127 7.54 -0.53 -12.62
C THR A 127 7.95 -0.93 -11.21
N LEU A 128 7.96 0.05 -10.29
CA LEU A 128 8.13 -0.16 -8.87
C LEU A 128 6.78 -0.06 -8.16
N GLU A 129 6.43 -1.09 -7.41
CA GLU A 129 5.31 -1.09 -6.46
C GLU A 129 5.84 -1.10 -5.05
N SER A 130 5.27 -0.27 -4.18
CA SER A 130 5.69 -0.22 -2.79
C SER A 130 4.53 -0.14 -1.81
N VAL A 131 4.73 -0.77 -0.65
CA VAL A 131 3.83 -0.71 0.49
C VAL A 131 4.64 -0.32 1.72
N LEU A 132 4.09 0.60 2.53
CA LEU A 132 4.65 0.96 3.83
C LEU A 132 3.76 0.47 4.95
N LEU A 133 4.34 -0.28 5.87
CA LEU A 133 3.69 -0.79 7.07
C LEU A 133 4.25 -0.10 8.31
N VAL A 134 3.37 0.34 9.22
CA VAL A 134 3.79 0.89 10.51
C VAL A 134 4.04 -0.26 11.48
N THR A 135 5.26 -0.40 11.97
CA THR A 135 5.65 -1.46 12.91
C THR A 135 5.59 -1.00 14.37
N GLY A 136 5.62 0.31 14.60
CA GLY A 136 5.48 0.87 15.93
C GLY A 136 5.51 2.40 15.92
N VAL A 137 4.93 3.00 16.95
CA VAL A 137 4.97 4.45 17.16
C VAL A 137 5.30 4.72 18.62
N GLN A 138 6.24 5.61 18.86
CA GLN A 138 6.61 6.13 20.15
C GLN A 138 6.39 7.64 20.15
N LEU A 139 5.78 8.16 21.20
CA LEU A 139 5.51 9.57 21.35
C LEU A 139 5.62 9.96 22.82
N GLU A 140 6.59 10.80 23.12
CA GLU A 140 6.89 11.23 24.49
C GLU A 140 6.85 12.76 24.61
N PRO A 141 5.97 13.31 25.43
CA PRO A 141 5.99 14.75 25.71
C PRO A 141 7.17 15.10 26.60
N VAL A 142 7.95 16.11 26.20
CA VAL A 142 9.04 16.68 26.98
C VAL A 142 8.66 18.10 27.37
N ALA A 143 8.46 18.33 28.65
CA ALA A 143 8.17 19.65 29.15
C ALA A 143 9.47 20.47 29.29
N SER A 144 9.44 21.71 28.79
CA SER A 144 10.44 22.74 29.08
C SER A 144 9.74 23.98 29.66
N GLU A 145 10.50 24.87 30.30
CA GLU A 145 9.92 26.08 30.94
C GLU A 145 9.20 27.02 29.96
N GLN A 146 9.53 26.96 28.66
CA GLN A 146 9.02 27.90 27.65
C GLN A 146 8.17 27.29 26.59
N SER A 147 8.30 25.97 26.33
CA SER A 147 7.53 25.27 25.30
C SER A 147 7.44 23.78 25.61
N GLN A 148 6.40 23.12 25.13
CA GLN A 148 6.31 21.67 25.18
C GLN A 148 6.71 21.09 23.84
N LYS A 149 7.56 20.08 23.88
CA LYS A 149 8.02 19.32 22.69
C LYS A 149 7.52 17.89 22.78
N LEU A 150 7.41 17.27 21.64
CA LEU A 150 7.12 15.84 21.50
C LEU A 150 8.30 15.16 20.82
N LEU A 151 8.87 14.18 21.48
CA LEU A 151 9.80 13.27 20.82
C LEU A 151 8.98 12.21 20.10
N PHE A 152 9.06 12.24 18.77
CA PHE A 152 8.38 11.30 17.90
C PHE A 152 9.37 10.28 17.35
N GLY A 153 9.00 9.01 17.41
CA GLY A 153 9.70 7.91 16.75
C GLY A 153 8.71 6.94 16.14
N ALA A 154 8.95 6.52 14.92
CA ALA A 154 8.14 5.51 14.25
C ALA A 154 9.02 4.50 13.54
N GLY A 155 8.72 3.22 13.73
CA GLY A 155 9.25 2.13 12.93
C GLY A 155 8.35 1.91 11.71
N LEU A 156 8.96 1.84 10.54
CA LEU A 156 8.29 1.55 9.28
C LEU A 156 8.98 0.38 8.59
N LEU A 157 8.20 -0.48 7.93
CA LEU A 157 8.67 -1.53 7.04
C LEU A 157 8.24 -1.18 5.62
N ALA A 158 9.21 -1.00 4.73
CA ALA A 158 8.96 -0.85 3.31
C ALA A 158 9.08 -2.21 2.62
N GLN A 159 8.10 -2.54 1.79
CA GLN A 159 8.12 -3.64 0.85
C GLN A 159 8.14 -3.05 -0.55
N CYS A 160 9.12 -3.41 -1.36
CA CYS A 160 9.34 -2.92 -2.71
C CYS A 160 9.34 -4.09 -3.67
N MET A 161 8.49 -4.04 -4.68
CA MET A 161 8.36 -5.07 -5.70
C MET A 161 8.64 -4.46 -7.07
N VAL A 162 9.56 -5.06 -7.81
CA VAL A 162 9.83 -4.71 -9.20
C VAL A 162 9.01 -5.61 -10.11
N VAL A 163 8.28 -5.00 -11.04
CA VAL A 163 7.45 -5.68 -12.03
C VAL A 163 7.99 -5.38 -13.41
N GLN A 164 8.26 -6.42 -14.18
CA GLN A 164 8.77 -6.32 -15.55
C GLN A 164 7.83 -6.99 -16.56
N PRO A 165 7.77 -6.46 -17.80
CA PRO A 165 7.09 -7.14 -18.88
C PRO A 165 7.83 -8.43 -19.24
N GLN A 166 7.09 -9.51 -19.37
CA GLN A 166 7.61 -10.81 -19.78
C GLN A 166 6.79 -11.37 -20.94
N ALA A 167 7.47 -12.01 -21.89
CA ALA A 167 6.83 -12.71 -22.99
C ALA A 167 6.64 -14.19 -22.64
N LEU A 168 5.39 -14.64 -22.59
CA LEU A 168 5.01 -16.04 -22.35
C LEU A 168 4.55 -16.67 -23.65
N THR A 169 5.32 -17.62 -24.18
CA THR A 169 4.96 -18.37 -25.39
C THR A 169 4.28 -19.68 -25.00
N LEU A 170 3.04 -19.85 -25.41
CA LEU A 170 2.22 -21.02 -25.12
C LEU A 170 1.96 -21.81 -26.41
N CYS A 171 1.89 -23.15 -26.30
CA CYS A 171 1.45 -24.01 -27.36
C CYS A 171 -0.07 -24.14 -27.28
N GLU A 172 -0.78 -23.65 -28.30
CA GLU A 172 -2.24 -23.71 -28.39
C GLU A 172 -2.73 -24.97 -29.09
N ASP A 173 -1.95 -25.49 -30.03
CA ASP A 173 -2.31 -26.67 -30.79
C ASP A 173 -1.06 -27.39 -31.32
N ALA A 174 -1.19 -28.67 -31.54
CA ALA A 174 -0.10 -29.50 -32.08
C ALA A 174 -0.66 -30.60 -32.97
N TYR A 175 -0.03 -30.83 -34.12
CA TYR A 175 -0.40 -31.94 -34.98
C TYR A 175 0.82 -32.64 -35.56
N SER A 176 0.68 -33.94 -35.85
CA SER A 176 1.73 -34.73 -36.48
C SER A 176 1.44 -34.93 -37.99
N THR A 177 2.48 -34.74 -38.81
CA THR A 177 2.43 -35.01 -40.26
C THR A 177 2.75 -36.48 -40.59
N LYS A 178 3.17 -37.27 -39.60
CA LYS A 178 3.52 -38.69 -39.76
C LYS A 178 2.99 -39.50 -38.58
N GLY A 179 1.92 -40.29 -38.86
CA GLY A 179 1.36 -41.19 -37.85
C GLY A 179 0.32 -40.57 -36.92
N GLU A 180 -0.28 -41.40 -36.10
CA GLU A 180 -1.22 -40.97 -35.08
C GLU A 180 -0.47 -40.21 -33.95
N PHE A 181 -0.98 -39.06 -33.58
CA PHE A 181 -0.50 -38.25 -32.46
C PHE A 181 -1.68 -37.94 -31.56
N GLN A 182 -1.59 -38.33 -30.30
CA GLN A 182 -2.60 -38.05 -29.29
C GLN A 182 -1.97 -37.21 -28.22
N PRO A 183 -2.08 -35.86 -28.31
CA PRO A 183 -1.59 -34.97 -27.25
C PRO A 183 -2.46 -35.10 -26.01
N GLN A 184 -1.83 -35.03 -24.85
CA GLN A 184 -2.52 -34.83 -23.60
C GLN A 184 -2.54 -33.33 -23.29
N TRP A 185 -3.74 -32.76 -23.31
CA TRP A 185 -3.94 -31.35 -23.04
C TRP A 185 -4.32 -31.14 -21.57
N GLU A 186 -3.72 -30.13 -20.97
CA GLU A 186 -4.11 -29.64 -19.67
C GLU A 186 -4.53 -28.16 -19.82
N THR A 187 -5.75 -27.84 -19.41
CA THR A 187 -6.24 -26.45 -19.42
C THR A 187 -5.91 -25.81 -18.10
N GLN A 188 -5.15 -24.73 -18.13
CA GLN A 188 -4.85 -23.93 -16.95
C GLN A 188 -5.37 -22.51 -17.15
N GLU A 189 -6.02 -21.97 -16.13
CA GLU A 189 -6.42 -20.56 -16.10
C GLU A 189 -5.31 -19.74 -15.48
N HIS A 190 -4.80 -18.76 -16.23
CA HIS A 190 -3.81 -17.81 -15.74
C HIS A 190 -4.38 -16.42 -15.73
N THR A 191 -4.23 -15.75 -14.60
CA THR A 191 -4.52 -14.33 -14.50
C THR A 191 -3.25 -13.55 -14.79
N MET A 192 -3.28 -12.77 -15.88
CA MET A 192 -2.17 -11.91 -16.27
C MET A 192 -2.51 -10.46 -15.98
N ARG A 193 -1.55 -9.73 -15.42
CA ARG A 193 -1.67 -8.29 -15.25
C ARG A 193 -1.28 -7.61 -16.57
N LEU A 194 -2.24 -7.03 -17.25
CA LEU A 194 -2.01 -6.32 -18.51
C LEU A 194 -1.58 -4.89 -18.30
N ASP A 195 -2.17 -4.21 -17.31
CA ASP A 195 -1.88 -2.81 -17.01
C ASP A 195 -2.23 -2.49 -15.55
N ALA A 196 -1.71 -1.39 -15.04
CA ALA A 196 -2.08 -0.81 -13.76
C ALA A 196 -2.25 0.69 -13.90
N GLN A 197 -3.42 1.18 -13.53
CA GLN A 197 -3.71 2.60 -13.53
C GLN A 197 -4.01 3.07 -12.10
N THR A 198 -3.48 4.23 -11.75
CA THR A 198 -3.79 4.88 -10.48
C THR A 198 -4.74 6.04 -10.74
N LEU A 199 -5.96 5.93 -10.25
CA LEU A 199 -6.94 7.00 -10.29
C LEU A 199 -7.02 7.66 -8.90
N ARG A 200 -6.97 8.99 -8.89
CA ARG A 200 -7.13 9.79 -7.67
C ARG A 200 -8.33 10.70 -7.83
N GLU A 201 -9.41 10.38 -7.13
CA GLU A 201 -10.64 11.16 -7.18
C GLU A 201 -10.98 11.72 -5.79
N PRO A 202 -11.25 13.04 -5.69
CA PRO A 202 -11.69 13.63 -4.43
C PRO A 202 -13.15 13.26 -4.17
N VAL A 203 -13.39 12.56 -3.07
CA VAL A 203 -14.74 12.19 -2.63
C VAL A 203 -15.20 13.15 -1.53
N ARG A 204 -16.41 13.70 -1.67
CA ARG A 204 -17.06 14.55 -0.66
C ARG A 204 -18.39 13.95 -0.27
N ALA A 205 -18.60 13.72 1.01
CA ALA A 205 -19.87 13.30 1.57
C ALA A 205 -20.22 14.18 2.77
N SER A 206 -21.51 14.47 2.97
CA SER A 206 -22.02 15.18 4.13
C SER A 206 -23.10 14.35 4.77
N PHE A 207 -22.99 14.18 6.08
CA PHE A 207 -24.02 13.50 6.87
C PHE A 207 -24.24 14.25 8.19
N PRO A 208 -25.52 14.30 8.68
CA PRO A 208 -25.82 14.98 9.92
C PRO A 208 -25.30 14.22 11.12
N VAL A 209 -24.54 14.90 11.98
CA VAL A 209 -24.04 14.35 13.25
C VAL A 209 -24.44 15.31 14.38
N GLN A 210 -25.07 14.78 15.43
CA GLN A 210 -25.34 15.56 16.66
C GLN A 210 -24.10 15.51 17.57
N ALA A 211 -23.17 16.39 17.33
CA ALA A 211 -21.92 16.47 18.08
C ALA A 211 -21.63 17.90 18.48
N ALA A 212 -21.02 18.11 19.66
CA ALA A 212 -20.51 19.41 20.05
C ALA A 212 -19.22 19.75 19.28
N ALA A 213 -18.36 18.77 19.04
CA ALA A 213 -17.20 18.88 18.18
C ALA A 213 -16.81 17.48 17.63
N VAL A 214 -16.40 17.42 16.39
CA VAL A 214 -15.77 16.24 15.80
C VAL A 214 -14.27 16.34 16.03
N LEU A 215 -13.67 15.31 16.61
CA LEU A 215 -12.28 15.26 17.03
C LEU A 215 -11.41 14.48 16.04
N ASP A 216 -11.97 13.43 15.50
CA ASP A 216 -11.32 12.56 14.53
C ASP A 216 -12.34 11.99 13.56
N CYS A 217 -11.91 11.80 12.32
CA CYS A 217 -12.69 11.14 11.27
C CYS A 217 -11.74 10.22 10.50
N ARG A 218 -12.01 8.92 10.54
CA ARG A 218 -11.25 7.91 9.81
C ARG A 218 -12.15 7.30 8.74
N VAL A 219 -11.64 7.30 7.51
CA VAL A 219 -12.37 6.72 6.39
C VAL A 219 -11.63 5.49 5.92
N TYR A 220 -12.34 4.38 5.83
CA TYR A 220 -11.82 3.10 5.37
C TYR A 220 -12.57 2.66 4.13
N PRO A 221 -11.87 2.20 3.08
CA PRO A 221 -12.52 1.47 2.01
C PRO A 221 -13.00 0.10 2.54
N ASP A 222 -14.19 -0.29 2.14
CA ASP A 222 -14.72 -1.63 2.37
C ASP A 222 -14.49 -2.50 1.11
N ALA A 223 -15.02 -3.72 1.12
CA ALA A 223 -14.86 -4.65 0.01
C ALA A 223 -15.26 -4.01 -1.32
N GLN A 224 -14.37 -4.07 -2.29
CA GLN A 224 -14.57 -3.49 -3.62
C GLN A 224 -15.37 -4.45 -4.49
N ALA A 225 -16.28 -3.90 -5.30
CA ALA A 225 -16.95 -4.62 -6.36
C ALA A 225 -16.48 -4.07 -7.71
N LEU A 226 -16.11 -4.97 -8.61
CA LEU A 226 -15.70 -4.65 -9.98
C LEU A 226 -16.82 -5.08 -10.93
N GLU A 227 -17.28 -4.17 -11.75
CA GLU A 227 -18.26 -4.44 -12.82
C GLU A 227 -17.63 -4.11 -14.16
N ARG A 228 -17.56 -5.10 -15.03
CA ARG A 228 -17.09 -4.90 -16.40
C ARG A 228 -18.24 -4.42 -17.26
N THR A 229 -18.05 -3.30 -17.92
CA THR A 229 -18.99 -2.70 -18.89
C THR A 229 -18.38 -2.75 -20.30
N ASP A 230 -19.20 -2.46 -21.31
CA ASP A 230 -18.72 -2.43 -22.70
C ASP A 230 -17.67 -1.33 -22.95
N ASP A 231 -17.73 -0.26 -22.16
CA ASP A 231 -16.84 0.92 -22.27
C ASP A 231 -15.66 0.91 -21.29
N GLY A 232 -15.57 -0.11 -20.39
CA GLY A 232 -14.50 -0.16 -19.41
C GLY A 232 -14.82 -0.96 -18.16
N VAL A 233 -14.24 -0.56 -17.04
CA VAL A 233 -14.44 -1.18 -15.73
C VAL A 233 -14.97 -0.15 -14.75
N THR A 234 -16.09 -0.45 -14.13
CA THR A 234 -16.63 0.36 -13.02
C THR A 234 -16.21 -0.26 -11.70
N VAL A 235 -15.62 0.55 -10.83
CA VAL A 235 -15.16 0.15 -9.50
C VAL A 235 -16.08 0.78 -8.46
N HIS A 236 -16.79 -0.05 -7.69
CA HIS A 236 -17.62 0.38 -6.56
C HIS A 236 -16.84 0.18 -5.27
N VAL A 237 -16.52 1.27 -4.59
CA VAL A 237 -15.79 1.25 -3.31
C VAL A 237 -16.68 1.85 -2.23
N PRO A 238 -17.38 1.03 -1.41
CA PRO A 238 -18.07 1.54 -0.24
C PRO A 238 -17.04 2.14 0.74
N LEU A 239 -17.37 3.30 1.29
CA LEU A 239 -16.53 3.97 2.28
C LEU A 239 -17.23 3.96 3.64
N ARG A 240 -16.52 3.48 4.66
CA ARG A 240 -16.94 3.56 6.05
C ARG A 240 -16.21 4.70 6.75
N ALA A 241 -16.96 5.60 7.38
CA ALA A 241 -16.41 6.68 8.18
C ALA A 241 -16.64 6.43 9.67
N ASP A 242 -15.56 6.29 10.43
CA ASP A 242 -15.58 6.19 11.89
C ASP A 242 -15.28 7.57 12.48
N LEU A 243 -16.20 8.07 13.31
CA LEU A 243 -16.12 9.41 13.90
C LEU A 243 -15.86 9.33 15.39
N VAL A 244 -14.89 10.10 15.87
CA VAL A 244 -14.72 10.40 17.28
C VAL A 244 -15.21 11.82 17.54
N TYR A 245 -16.20 11.97 18.41
CA TYR A 245 -16.79 13.28 18.67
C TYR A 245 -17.13 13.47 20.14
N THR A 246 -17.27 14.70 20.58
CA THR A 246 -17.80 15.07 21.89
C THR A 246 -19.30 15.32 21.78
N CYS A 247 -20.06 14.72 22.69
CA CYS A 247 -21.48 14.96 22.84
C CYS A 247 -21.71 15.85 24.09
N LEU A 248 -22.63 16.78 24.01
CA LEU A 248 -23.14 17.45 25.20
C LEU A 248 -24.05 16.46 25.93
N LEU A 249 -23.48 15.67 26.84
CA LEU A 249 -24.26 14.97 27.82
C LEU A 249 -24.83 16.03 28.76
N TYR A 250 -26.15 16.26 28.69
CA TYR A 250 -26.84 16.96 29.74
C TYR A 250 -26.69 16.09 31.00
N THR A 251 -25.81 16.49 31.89
CA THR A 251 -25.93 16.11 33.30
C THR A 251 -27.15 16.85 33.81
N SER A 252 -28.28 16.16 33.83
CA SER A 252 -29.42 16.61 34.65
C SER A 252 -28.94 16.79 36.10
N PRO A 253 -29.34 17.88 36.77
CA PRO A 253 -29.04 18.08 38.18
C PRO A 253 -29.65 17.02 39.09
#